data_6686ef7b5f50460257e058a5f3e1916a
#
_entry.id   6686ef7b5f50460257e058a5f3e1916a
#
_cell.length_a   1.000
_cell.length_b   1.000
_cell.length_c   1.000
_cell.angle_alpha   90.00
_cell.angle_beta   90.00
_cell.angle_gamma   90.00
#
_symmetry.space_group_name_H-M   'P 1'
#
loop_
_entity.id
_entity.type
_entity.pdbx_description
1 polymer ?
#
loop_
_entity_poly.entity_id
_entity_poly.type
_entity_poly.pdbx_seq_one_letter_code
_entity_poly.pdbx_strand_id
1 'polypeptide(L)'
;MTRLESLNIELNRLFDIFNKQFYNGELRKPVIAVQTNGREARTMGWCTCDKVWKDHNTNEYYYEVTICSEYLYRDITEICSTLLHEMVHLYCREHDIKDTSRGHTYHNKRFKAVAEQHGLIVSYDNRIGWSSSILTPEAAAFVQENADKSVFVVTRNRHTAPKPPQLPVDDGEEAGEDIDGGDPENGTEDGTEPEKPKQSMRKYVCPKCGCIIRATKEVNIICGDCKVAFVKE
;
A
#
# COMPACT_ATOMS: atom_id res chain seq x y z
N MET A 1 4.85 29.20 -10.03
CA MET A 1 4.28 27.91 -9.58
C MET A 1 5.29 26.81 -9.85
N THR A 2 5.57 25.98 -8.85
CA THR A 2 6.50 24.85 -9.01
C THR A 2 5.80 23.70 -9.76
N ARG A 3 6.58 22.80 -10.38
CA ARG A 3 6.00 21.65 -11.11
C ARG A 3 5.16 20.75 -10.21
N LEU A 4 5.57 20.54 -8.96
CA LEU A 4 4.83 19.74 -8.00
C LEU A 4 3.54 20.44 -7.54
N GLU A 5 3.55 21.76 -7.43
CA GLU A 5 2.38 22.55 -7.10
C GLU A 5 1.30 22.46 -8.20
N SER A 6 1.71 22.62 -9.49
CA SER A 6 0.80 22.45 -10.64
C SER A 6 0.17 21.04 -10.66
N LEU A 7 0.98 20.01 -10.40
CA LEU A 7 0.52 18.62 -10.35
C LEU A 7 -0.48 18.39 -9.20
N ASN A 8 -0.20 18.93 -8.01
CA ASN A 8 -1.13 18.83 -6.89
C ASN A 8 -2.46 19.57 -7.15
N ILE A 9 -2.42 20.73 -7.79
CA ILE A 9 -3.64 21.45 -8.20
C ILE A 9 -4.44 20.60 -9.17
N GLU A 10 -3.80 19.99 -10.17
CA GLU A 10 -4.49 19.14 -11.13
C GLU A 10 -5.08 17.88 -10.50
N LEU A 11 -4.37 17.18 -9.63
CA LEU A 11 -4.91 16.03 -8.91
C LEU A 11 -6.13 16.40 -8.07
N ASN A 12 -6.12 17.56 -7.41
CA ASN A 12 -7.26 18.07 -6.66
C ASN A 12 -8.45 18.39 -7.58
N ARG A 13 -8.20 18.97 -8.76
CA ARG A 13 -9.21 19.25 -9.76
C ARG A 13 -9.80 17.96 -10.35
N LEU A 14 -8.94 16.99 -10.67
CA LEU A 14 -9.36 15.67 -11.16
C LEU A 14 -10.23 14.95 -10.14
N PHE A 15 -9.89 15.00 -8.86
CA PHE A 15 -10.75 14.47 -7.81
C PHE A 15 -12.14 15.10 -7.85
N ASP A 16 -12.24 16.44 -7.95
CA ASP A 16 -13.51 17.15 -7.93
C ASP A 16 -14.39 16.77 -9.14
N ILE A 17 -13.81 16.69 -10.34
CA ILE A 17 -14.58 16.30 -11.54
C ILE A 17 -14.94 14.81 -11.52
N PHE A 18 -14.08 13.92 -11.00
CA PHE A 18 -14.39 12.50 -10.85
C PHE A 18 -15.46 12.27 -9.79
N ASN A 19 -15.40 13.00 -8.68
CA ASN A 19 -16.43 12.96 -7.66
C ASN A 19 -17.81 13.33 -8.25
N LYS A 20 -17.87 14.40 -9.02
CA LYS A 20 -19.09 14.81 -9.69
C LYS A 20 -19.57 13.79 -10.73
N GLN A 21 -18.66 13.27 -11.56
CA GLN A 21 -18.98 12.39 -12.69
C GLN A 21 -19.36 10.98 -12.26
N PHE A 22 -18.59 10.39 -11.34
CA PHE A 22 -18.70 8.98 -10.99
C PHE A 22 -19.33 8.72 -9.62
N TYR A 23 -19.38 9.72 -8.73
CA TYR A 23 -19.87 9.57 -7.36
C TYR A 23 -21.00 10.58 -7.03
N ASN A 24 -21.61 11.23 -8.02
CA ASN A 24 -22.69 12.23 -7.83
C ASN A 24 -22.34 13.38 -6.86
N GLY A 25 -21.05 13.63 -6.63
CA GLY A 25 -20.57 14.62 -5.67
C GLY A 25 -20.66 14.19 -4.19
N GLU A 26 -20.87 12.92 -3.91
CA GLU A 26 -21.13 12.42 -2.54
C GLU A 26 -19.87 12.36 -1.67
N LEU A 27 -18.68 12.22 -2.29
CA LEU A 27 -17.44 12.09 -1.54
C LEU A 27 -17.01 13.40 -0.90
N ARG A 28 -16.71 13.35 0.39
CA ARG A 28 -16.03 14.45 1.06
C ARG A 28 -14.59 14.51 0.57
N LYS A 29 -14.13 15.71 0.21
CA LYS A 29 -12.76 15.90 -0.30
C LYS A 29 -11.71 15.51 0.73
N PRO A 30 -10.81 14.55 0.43
CA PRO A 30 -9.70 14.17 1.30
C PRO A 30 -8.54 15.17 1.15
N VAL A 31 -7.50 15.00 1.95
CA VAL A 31 -6.19 15.59 1.63
C VAL A 31 -5.55 14.74 0.53
N ILE A 32 -5.25 15.36 -0.61
CA ILE A 32 -4.58 14.68 -1.72
C ILE A 32 -3.08 14.98 -1.65
N ALA A 33 -2.27 13.93 -1.60
CA ALA A 33 -0.82 14.02 -1.46
C ALA A 33 -0.09 13.29 -2.60
N VAL A 34 1.10 13.79 -2.94
CA VAL A 34 2.06 13.08 -3.78
C VAL A 34 3.25 12.72 -2.92
N GLN A 35 3.43 11.43 -2.67
CA GLN A 35 4.48 10.93 -1.77
C GLN A 35 5.27 9.79 -2.41
N THR A 36 6.40 9.45 -1.79
CA THR A 36 7.13 8.24 -2.14
C THR A 36 6.46 7.01 -1.54
N ASN A 37 6.43 5.91 -2.28
CA ASN A 37 5.98 4.63 -1.75
C ASN A 37 7.02 3.93 -0.85
N GLY A 38 8.14 4.58 -0.55
CA GLY A 38 9.17 4.06 0.32
C GLY A 38 9.81 2.76 -0.21
N ARG A 39 9.68 1.67 0.54
CA ARG A 39 10.19 0.34 0.16
C ARG A 39 9.16 -0.50 -0.61
N GLU A 40 7.90 -0.08 -0.65
CA GLU A 40 6.82 -0.83 -1.28
C GLU A 40 6.79 -0.63 -2.79
N ALA A 41 7.61 -1.43 -3.47
CA ALA A 41 7.92 -1.28 -4.88
C ALA A 41 6.71 -1.37 -5.84
N ARG A 42 5.56 -1.83 -5.40
CA ARG A 42 4.37 -2.07 -6.25
C ARG A 42 3.18 -1.17 -5.94
N THR A 43 3.23 -0.41 -4.84
CA THR A 43 2.16 0.51 -4.45
C THR A 43 2.19 1.76 -5.32
N MET A 44 1.10 2.04 -6.00
CA MET A 44 0.94 3.18 -6.91
C MET A 44 0.18 4.34 -6.28
N GLY A 45 -0.60 4.05 -5.24
CA GLY A 45 -1.37 4.98 -4.42
C GLY A 45 -1.93 4.26 -3.21
N TRP A 46 -2.51 5.03 -2.28
CA TRP A 46 -3.29 4.48 -1.16
C TRP A 46 -4.30 5.51 -0.65
N CYS A 47 -5.38 5.00 -0.06
CA CYS A 47 -6.30 5.76 0.78
C CYS A 47 -6.12 5.30 2.23
N THR A 48 -5.97 6.23 3.17
CA THR A 48 -5.80 5.90 4.59
C THR A 48 -7.05 5.19 5.14
N CYS A 49 -6.83 4.26 6.08
CA CYS A 49 -7.93 3.53 6.72
C CYS A 49 -8.73 4.43 7.69
N ASP A 50 -8.04 5.40 8.29
CA ASP A 50 -8.59 6.36 9.23
C ASP A 50 -8.39 7.79 8.74
N LYS A 51 -9.13 8.73 9.33
CA LYS A 51 -8.96 10.16 9.11
C LYS A 51 -7.73 10.65 9.85
N VAL A 52 -6.63 10.85 9.13
CA VAL A 52 -5.30 11.16 9.69
C VAL A 52 -4.96 12.65 9.70
N TRP A 53 -5.71 13.47 8.96
CA TRP A 53 -5.53 14.91 8.93
C TRP A 53 -6.56 15.61 9.80
N LYS A 54 -6.12 16.59 10.58
CA LYS A 54 -6.98 17.45 11.41
C LYS A 54 -6.85 18.90 10.97
N ASP A 55 -7.98 19.52 10.67
CA ASP A 55 -8.07 20.98 10.52
C ASP A 55 -8.20 21.61 11.92
N HIS A 56 -7.22 22.39 12.31
CA HIS A 56 -7.20 23.05 13.63
C HIS A 56 -8.18 24.21 13.76
N ASN A 57 -8.70 24.77 12.64
CA ASN A 57 -9.68 25.85 12.66
C ASN A 57 -11.09 25.30 12.84
N THR A 58 -11.44 24.23 12.10
CA THR A 58 -12.77 23.62 12.12
C THR A 58 -12.89 22.46 13.08
N ASN A 59 -11.76 21.92 13.55
CA ASN A 59 -11.67 20.70 14.37
C ASN A 59 -12.15 19.44 13.65
N GLU A 60 -12.24 19.48 12.32
CA GLU A 60 -12.65 18.38 11.47
C GLU A 60 -11.47 17.48 11.09
N TYR A 61 -11.78 16.22 10.80
CA TYR A 61 -10.78 15.23 10.38
C TYR A 61 -11.04 14.76 8.95
N TYR A 62 -9.95 14.46 8.20
CA TYR A 62 -9.98 14.09 6.79
C TYR A 62 -9.15 12.83 6.53
N TYR A 63 -9.60 12.02 5.59
CA TYR A 63 -8.81 10.96 4.99
C TYR A 63 -7.68 11.55 4.14
N GLU A 64 -6.67 10.74 3.83
CA GLU A 64 -5.66 11.04 2.83
C GLU A 64 -5.80 10.09 1.64
N VAL A 65 -5.72 10.65 0.44
CA VAL A 65 -5.51 9.90 -0.80
C VAL A 65 -4.14 10.28 -1.34
N THR A 66 -3.28 9.29 -1.49
CA THR A 66 -1.90 9.51 -1.95
C THR A 66 -1.69 8.88 -3.31
N ILE A 67 -1.00 9.60 -4.20
CA ILE A 67 -0.47 9.09 -5.47
C ILE A 67 1.04 8.97 -5.34
N CYS A 68 1.60 7.81 -5.69
CA CYS A 68 3.04 7.57 -5.55
C CYS A 68 3.84 8.30 -6.63
N SER A 69 4.79 9.11 -6.20
CA SER A 69 5.62 9.95 -7.06
C SER A 69 6.48 9.18 -8.06
N GLU A 70 6.80 7.92 -7.76
CA GLU A 70 7.58 7.02 -8.60
C GLU A 70 6.82 6.52 -9.84
N TYR A 71 5.49 6.69 -9.87
CA TYR A 71 4.62 6.21 -10.95
C TYR A 71 3.97 7.32 -11.80
N LEU A 72 4.39 8.56 -11.60
CA LEU A 72 3.87 9.71 -12.34
C LEU A 72 4.35 9.79 -13.81
N TYR A 73 5.27 8.90 -14.22
CA TYR A 73 5.70 8.77 -15.63
C TYR A 73 4.71 7.98 -16.51
N ARG A 74 3.72 7.31 -15.89
CA ARG A 74 2.72 6.51 -16.60
C ARG A 74 1.81 7.38 -17.46
N ASP A 75 1.05 6.73 -18.37
CA ASP A 75 0.01 7.43 -19.09
C ASP A 75 -1.02 8.05 -18.13
N ILE A 76 -1.63 9.16 -18.56
CA ILE A 76 -2.60 9.89 -17.73
C ILE A 76 -3.81 9.01 -17.35
N THR A 77 -4.23 8.09 -18.22
CA THR A 77 -5.31 7.15 -17.92
C THR A 77 -4.94 6.18 -16.81
N GLU A 78 -3.68 5.75 -16.73
CA GLU A 78 -3.19 4.88 -15.65
C GLU A 78 -3.08 5.63 -14.32
N ILE A 79 -2.63 6.90 -14.34
CA ILE A 79 -2.58 7.75 -13.14
C ILE A 79 -4.00 8.01 -12.63
N CYS A 80 -4.93 8.35 -13.53
CA CYS A 80 -6.33 8.56 -13.18
C CYS A 80 -7.04 7.28 -12.75
N SER A 81 -6.68 6.12 -13.30
CA SER A 81 -7.16 4.83 -12.81
C SER A 81 -6.72 4.59 -11.36
N THR A 82 -5.48 4.96 -11.01
CA THR A 82 -5.03 4.90 -9.62
C THR A 82 -5.84 5.85 -8.73
N LEU A 83 -6.04 7.10 -9.15
CA LEU A 83 -6.85 8.05 -8.38
C LEU A 83 -8.27 7.54 -8.15
N LEU A 84 -8.95 7.04 -9.21
CA LEU A 84 -10.28 6.45 -9.09
C LEU A 84 -10.31 5.20 -8.18
N HIS A 85 -9.26 4.37 -8.21
CA HIS A 85 -9.11 3.22 -7.33
C HIS A 85 -9.09 3.66 -5.85
N GLU A 86 -8.32 4.69 -5.52
CA GLU A 86 -8.26 5.23 -4.15
C GLU A 86 -9.57 5.93 -3.76
N MET A 87 -10.28 6.51 -4.72
CA MET A 87 -11.62 7.07 -4.49
C MET A 87 -12.66 5.98 -4.19
N VAL A 88 -12.52 4.77 -4.74
CA VAL A 88 -13.35 3.60 -4.35
C VAL A 88 -13.13 3.26 -2.87
N HIS A 89 -11.88 3.24 -2.40
CA HIS A 89 -11.58 3.03 -0.99
C HIS A 89 -12.21 4.12 -0.12
N LEU A 90 -12.07 5.39 -0.52
CA LEU A 90 -12.67 6.52 0.19
C LEU A 90 -14.19 6.37 0.29
N TYR A 91 -14.86 6.04 -0.83
CA TYR A 91 -16.30 5.77 -0.86
C TYR A 91 -16.68 4.65 0.11
N CYS A 92 -15.95 3.55 0.07
CA CYS A 92 -16.19 2.42 0.97
C CYS A 92 -16.03 2.81 2.45
N ARG A 93 -15.05 3.66 2.78
CA ARG A 93 -14.85 4.19 4.15
C ARG A 93 -16.02 5.06 4.61
N GLU A 94 -16.50 5.94 3.75
CA GLU A 94 -17.60 6.87 4.08
C GLU A 94 -18.96 6.17 4.18
N HIS A 95 -19.10 4.97 3.56
CA HIS A 95 -20.34 4.18 3.56
C HIS A 95 -20.24 2.89 4.39
N ASP A 96 -19.22 2.75 5.26
CA ASP A 96 -19.01 1.57 6.10
C ASP A 96 -18.98 0.24 5.32
N ILE A 97 -18.49 0.27 4.08
CA ILE A 97 -18.33 -0.91 3.23
C ILE A 97 -16.94 -1.52 3.50
N LYS A 98 -16.90 -2.75 4.00
CA LYS A 98 -15.64 -3.50 4.16
C LYS A 98 -15.16 -4.02 2.81
N ASP A 99 -14.39 -3.23 2.11
CA ASP A 99 -13.89 -3.45 0.76
C ASP A 99 -12.62 -4.32 0.69
N THR A 100 -11.88 -4.39 1.81
CA THR A 100 -10.62 -5.13 1.94
C THR A 100 -10.66 -6.15 3.07
N SER A 101 -9.69 -7.09 3.06
CA SER A 101 -9.44 -8.10 4.08
C SER A 101 -7.93 -8.35 4.21
N ARG A 102 -7.51 -9.30 5.07
CA ARG A 102 -6.09 -9.63 5.31
C ARG A 102 -5.25 -8.39 5.65
N GLY A 103 -5.65 -7.62 6.68
CA GLY A 103 -4.93 -6.42 7.07
C GLY A 103 -4.90 -5.34 5.98
N HIS A 104 -5.99 -5.16 5.26
CA HIS A 104 -6.18 -4.18 4.17
C HIS A 104 -5.40 -4.44 2.87
N THR A 105 -4.73 -5.59 2.74
CA THR A 105 -3.92 -5.91 1.54
C THR A 105 -4.69 -6.65 0.44
N TYR A 106 -5.87 -7.21 0.75
CA TYR A 106 -6.65 -8.01 -0.20
C TYR A 106 -8.00 -7.35 -0.52
N HIS A 107 -8.21 -6.99 -1.79
CA HIS A 107 -9.45 -6.38 -2.30
C HIS A 107 -10.51 -7.46 -2.54
N ASN A 108 -11.61 -7.38 -1.83
CA ASN A 108 -12.65 -8.39 -1.88
C ASN A 108 -13.72 -8.10 -2.96
N LYS A 109 -14.78 -8.93 -3.04
CA LYS A 109 -15.87 -8.77 -4.01
C LYS A 109 -16.68 -7.49 -3.82
N ARG A 110 -16.68 -6.88 -2.61
CA ARG A 110 -17.38 -5.61 -2.37
C ARG A 110 -16.61 -4.46 -3.00
N PHE A 111 -15.26 -4.47 -2.89
CA PHE A 111 -14.42 -3.55 -3.65
C PHE A 111 -14.72 -3.63 -5.13
N LYS A 112 -14.72 -4.85 -5.71
CA LYS A 112 -15.06 -5.06 -7.12
C LYS A 112 -16.38 -4.41 -7.49
N ALA A 113 -17.45 -4.70 -6.74
CA ALA A 113 -18.79 -4.21 -7.04
C ALA A 113 -18.86 -2.67 -7.03
N VAL A 114 -18.21 -2.01 -6.07
CA VAL A 114 -18.14 -0.54 -6.02
C VAL A 114 -17.28 0.01 -7.16
N ALA A 115 -16.11 -0.59 -7.42
CA ALA A 115 -15.21 -0.14 -8.47
C ALA A 115 -15.86 -0.16 -9.86
N GLU A 116 -16.60 -1.25 -10.17
CA GLU A 116 -17.31 -1.40 -11.46
C GLU A 116 -18.48 -0.41 -11.61
N GLN A 117 -19.09 0.04 -10.52
CA GLN A 117 -20.11 1.09 -10.54
C GLN A 117 -19.53 2.49 -10.78
N HIS A 118 -18.25 2.68 -10.47
CA HIS A 118 -17.61 3.99 -10.48
C HIS A 118 -16.50 4.12 -11.54
N GLY A 119 -16.69 3.49 -12.71
CA GLY A 119 -15.86 3.73 -13.90
C GLY A 119 -14.58 2.90 -14.00
N LEU A 120 -14.46 1.83 -13.21
CA LEU A 120 -13.32 0.91 -13.25
C LEU A 120 -13.71 -0.48 -13.75
N ILE A 121 -12.80 -1.11 -14.44
CA ILE A 121 -12.79 -2.55 -14.72
C ILE A 121 -11.69 -3.15 -13.85
N VAL A 122 -12.01 -4.18 -13.07
CA VAL A 122 -11.05 -4.80 -12.15
C VAL A 122 -10.79 -6.26 -12.50
N SER A 123 -9.54 -6.69 -12.38
CA SER A 123 -9.11 -8.07 -12.57
C SER A 123 -8.68 -8.71 -11.26
N TYR A 124 -8.80 -10.04 -11.21
CA TYR A 124 -8.53 -10.82 -10.03
C TYR A 124 -7.11 -11.36 -10.00
N ASP A 125 -6.46 -11.22 -8.84
CA ASP A 125 -5.19 -11.89 -8.49
C ASP A 125 -5.35 -12.64 -7.17
N ASN A 126 -4.80 -13.86 -7.09
CA ASN A 126 -4.96 -14.74 -5.92
C ASN A 126 -4.36 -14.16 -4.62
N ARG A 127 -3.37 -13.28 -4.71
CA ARG A 127 -2.66 -12.71 -3.55
C ARG A 127 -3.32 -11.43 -3.04
N ILE A 128 -3.74 -10.56 -3.95
CA ILE A 128 -4.23 -9.21 -3.65
C ILE A 128 -5.70 -8.98 -4.02
N GLY A 129 -6.38 -10.02 -4.52
CA GLY A 129 -7.81 -9.96 -4.87
C GLY A 129 -8.09 -9.14 -6.11
N TRP A 130 -9.16 -8.38 -6.11
CA TRP A 130 -9.64 -7.53 -7.21
C TRP A 130 -8.94 -6.17 -7.25
N SER A 131 -7.62 -6.16 -7.23
CA SER A 131 -6.80 -4.95 -7.07
C SER A 131 -6.35 -4.31 -8.39
N SER A 132 -6.12 -5.10 -9.45
CA SER A 132 -5.70 -4.55 -10.74
C SER A 132 -6.88 -3.86 -11.41
N SER A 133 -6.81 -2.53 -11.55
CA SER A 133 -7.87 -1.70 -12.10
C SER A 133 -7.41 -0.94 -13.33
N ILE A 134 -8.31 -0.83 -14.32
CA ILE A 134 -8.21 0.05 -15.48
C ILE A 134 -9.50 0.83 -15.62
N LEU A 135 -9.46 1.97 -16.32
CA LEU A 135 -10.66 2.75 -16.60
C LEU A 135 -11.59 1.99 -17.57
N THR A 136 -12.90 2.17 -17.40
CA THR A 136 -13.85 1.80 -18.47
C THR A 136 -13.62 2.67 -19.70
N PRO A 137 -14.08 2.28 -20.89
CA PRO A 137 -13.95 3.10 -22.10
C PRO A 137 -14.52 4.52 -21.93
N GLU A 138 -15.65 4.64 -21.24
CA GLU A 138 -16.31 5.93 -20.93
C GLU A 138 -15.46 6.78 -19.98
N ALA A 139 -14.91 6.16 -18.92
CA ALA A 139 -14.04 6.86 -17.98
C ALA A 139 -12.72 7.27 -18.65
N ALA A 140 -12.16 6.42 -19.52
CA ALA A 140 -10.96 6.75 -20.28
C ALA A 140 -11.19 7.92 -21.23
N ALA A 141 -12.31 7.94 -21.95
CA ALA A 141 -12.70 9.06 -22.82
C ALA A 141 -12.85 10.36 -22.00
N PHE A 142 -13.52 10.29 -20.85
CA PHE A 142 -13.68 11.43 -19.94
C PHE A 142 -12.33 11.98 -19.46
N VAL A 143 -11.39 11.10 -19.09
CA VAL A 143 -10.03 11.49 -18.69
C VAL A 143 -9.28 12.15 -19.86
N GLN A 144 -9.33 11.57 -21.06
CA GLN A 144 -8.64 12.14 -22.22
C GLN A 144 -9.13 13.54 -22.58
N GLU A 145 -10.42 13.84 -22.37
CA GLU A 145 -11.04 15.13 -22.65
C GLU A 145 -10.74 16.16 -21.54
N ASN A 146 -10.68 15.72 -20.29
CA ASN A 146 -10.70 16.65 -19.15
C ASN A 146 -9.37 16.77 -18.41
N ALA A 147 -8.42 15.82 -18.51
CA ALA A 147 -7.16 15.86 -17.77
C ALA A 147 -6.09 16.70 -18.45
N ASP A 148 -5.43 17.57 -17.72
CA ASP A 148 -4.25 18.29 -18.20
C ASP A 148 -2.98 17.43 -18.04
N LYS A 149 -2.61 16.74 -19.13
CA LYS A 149 -1.41 15.89 -19.19
C LYS A 149 -0.11 16.69 -19.04
N SER A 150 -0.13 17.98 -19.34
CA SER A 150 1.09 18.80 -19.42
C SER A 150 1.73 19.04 -18.05
N VAL A 151 1.00 18.82 -16.96
CA VAL A 151 1.50 18.99 -15.59
C VAL A 151 2.21 17.74 -15.03
N PHE A 152 1.99 16.57 -15.64
CA PHE A 152 2.59 15.29 -15.22
C PHE A 152 3.97 15.09 -15.84
N VAL A 153 4.87 16.03 -15.60
CA VAL A 153 6.21 16.09 -16.21
C VAL A 153 7.36 15.75 -15.27
N VAL A 154 7.05 15.43 -14.00
CA VAL A 154 8.03 15.05 -12.98
C VAL A 154 7.68 13.72 -12.38
N THR A 155 8.69 12.91 -12.13
CA THR A 155 8.59 11.65 -11.42
C THR A 155 9.79 11.49 -10.49
N ARG A 156 9.60 10.78 -9.39
CA ARG A 156 10.68 10.47 -8.48
C ARG A 156 11.45 9.25 -8.99
N ASN A 157 12.78 9.36 -9.10
CA ASN A 157 13.63 8.25 -9.47
C ASN A 157 14.01 7.45 -8.20
N ARG A 158 13.72 6.14 -8.18
CA ARG A 158 14.06 5.24 -7.08
C ARG A 158 15.56 5.08 -6.85
N HIS A 159 16.36 5.20 -7.91
CA HIS A 159 17.80 5.01 -7.84
C HIS A 159 18.57 6.13 -7.12
N THR A 160 17.89 7.23 -6.76
CA THR A 160 18.50 8.37 -6.07
C THR A 160 18.22 8.42 -4.57
N ALA A 161 17.50 7.44 -4.01
CA ALA A 161 17.38 7.33 -2.56
C ALA A 161 18.78 7.12 -1.95
N PRO A 162 19.22 7.90 -0.97
CA PRO A 162 20.49 7.65 -0.29
C PRO A 162 20.44 6.23 0.28
N LYS A 163 21.40 5.39 -0.10
CA LYS A 163 21.55 4.12 0.60
C LYS A 163 21.83 4.44 2.06
N PRO A 164 21.11 3.83 3.02
CA PRO A 164 21.50 3.97 4.42
C PRO A 164 22.98 3.62 4.56
N PRO A 165 23.73 4.30 5.45
CA PRO A 165 25.13 3.99 5.65
C PRO A 165 25.26 2.50 5.92
N GLN A 166 25.96 1.81 5.03
CA GLN A 166 26.28 0.40 5.23
C GLN A 166 27.34 0.36 6.34
N LEU A 167 26.99 -0.26 7.45
CA LEU A 167 28.00 -0.71 8.41
C LEU A 167 28.93 -1.67 7.67
N PRO A 168 30.24 -1.61 7.91
CA PRO A 168 31.16 -2.55 7.29
C PRO A 168 30.72 -3.98 7.63
N VAL A 169 30.25 -4.69 6.63
CA VAL A 169 30.02 -6.14 6.71
C VAL A 169 31.32 -6.78 6.22
N ASP A 170 31.89 -7.63 7.07
CA ASP A 170 32.92 -8.55 6.73
C ASP A 170 32.44 -9.45 5.58
N ASP A 171 33.31 -9.68 4.59
CA ASP A 171 32.97 -10.33 3.33
C ASP A 171 32.50 -11.77 3.53
N GLY A 172 31.21 -12.00 3.34
CA GLY A 172 30.58 -13.33 3.38
C GLY A 172 29.22 -13.36 2.71
N GLU A 173 29.24 -13.50 1.41
CA GLU A 173 28.21 -14.07 0.50
C GLU A 173 26.70 -13.79 0.67
N GLU A 174 26.19 -13.15 -0.38
CA GLU A 174 24.92 -13.27 -1.11
C GLU A 174 23.54 -13.33 -0.41
N ALA A 175 22.74 -12.39 -0.91
CA ALA A 175 21.30 -12.43 -1.25
C ALA A 175 20.31 -13.08 -0.26
N GLY A 176 19.38 -12.29 0.21
CA GLY A 176 18.18 -12.77 0.89
C GLY A 176 17.08 -11.72 0.92
N GLU A 177 16.11 -11.97 0.10
CA GLU A 177 14.88 -11.22 -0.12
C GLU A 177 13.98 -11.15 1.13
N ASP A 178 13.24 -10.04 1.20
CA ASP A 178 11.91 -9.85 1.78
C ASP A 178 11.62 -10.38 3.21
N ILE A 179 11.56 -9.43 4.14
CA ILE A 179 10.87 -9.64 5.42
C ILE A 179 9.54 -8.90 5.39
N ASP A 180 8.47 -9.66 5.12
CA ASP A 180 7.09 -9.30 5.40
C ASP A 180 6.84 -9.45 6.91
N GLY A 181 6.52 -8.35 7.58
CA GLY A 181 6.11 -8.32 8.97
C GLY A 181 4.60 -8.44 9.11
N GLY A 182 4.07 -9.65 9.14
CA GLY A 182 2.67 -9.94 9.45
C GLY A 182 2.52 -10.44 10.88
N ASP A 183 1.75 -9.71 11.69
CA ASP A 183 1.28 -10.12 13.02
C ASP A 183 0.07 -11.05 12.86
N PRO A 184 -0.03 -12.16 13.64
CA PRO A 184 -1.09 -13.13 13.49
C PRO A 184 -2.16 -12.95 14.59
N GLU A 185 -3.41 -12.65 14.22
CA GLU A 185 -4.54 -13.17 15.03
C GLU A 185 -5.83 -13.38 14.20
N ASN A 186 -6.26 -14.62 14.30
CA ASN A 186 -7.60 -15.20 14.46
C ASN A 186 -8.53 -15.41 13.26
N GLY A 187 -8.64 -16.67 12.87
CA GLY A 187 -9.78 -17.56 13.15
C GLY A 187 -10.78 -17.79 12.04
N THR A 188 -10.83 -19.06 11.68
CA THR A 188 -11.92 -19.97 11.27
C THR A 188 -12.29 -20.11 9.79
N GLU A 189 -11.87 -21.29 9.31
CA GLU A 189 -12.56 -22.36 8.55
C GLU A 189 -13.19 -22.01 7.18
N ASP A 190 -12.78 -22.62 6.12
CA ASP A 190 -12.93 -23.95 5.52
C ASP A 190 -12.41 -23.92 4.07
N GLY A 191 -11.75 -24.98 3.61
CA GLY A 191 -11.43 -25.17 2.19
C GLY A 191 -9.99 -25.62 1.90
N THR A 192 -9.77 -26.91 1.90
CA THR A 192 -8.55 -27.66 1.59
C THR A 192 -7.84 -27.26 0.30
N GLU A 193 -6.57 -26.86 0.43
CA GLU A 193 -5.54 -26.94 -0.62
C GLU A 193 -4.17 -27.25 0.00
N PRO A 194 -3.22 -27.86 -0.74
CA PRO A 194 -2.04 -28.50 -0.17
C PRO A 194 -1.05 -27.51 0.45
N GLU A 195 -0.70 -27.79 1.69
CA GLU A 195 0.21 -27.00 2.53
C GLU A 195 1.62 -26.96 1.95
N LYS A 196 2.12 -25.74 1.65
CA LYS A 196 3.57 -25.49 1.62
C LYS A 196 4.08 -25.54 3.05
N PRO A 197 5.26 -26.17 3.32
CA PRO A 197 5.75 -26.33 4.67
C PRO A 197 6.01 -24.95 5.30
N LYS A 198 5.31 -24.63 6.37
CA LYS A 198 5.58 -23.47 7.23
C LYS A 198 7.00 -23.65 7.79
N GLN A 199 7.90 -22.74 7.45
CA GLN A 199 9.20 -22.68 8.12
C GLN A 199 8.98 -22.32 9.59
N SER A 200 8.97 -23.31 10.47
CA SER A 200 8.88 -23.08 11.91
C SER A 200 10.18 -22.45 12.39
N MET A 201 10.10 -21.26 12.98
CA MET A 201 11.25 -20.63 13.62
C MET A 201 11.70 -21.49 14.80
N ARG A 202 12.98 -21.89 14.78
CA ARG A 202 13.62 -22.64 15.85
C ARG A 202 13.75 -21.77 17.08
N LYS A 203 13.32 -22.27 18.22
CA LYS A 203 13.42 -21.61 19.53
C LYS A 203 14.72 -22.01 20.22
N TYR A 204 15.44 -21.05 20.74
CA TYR A 204 16.66 -21.24 21.51
C TYR A 204 16.51 -20.53 22.86
N VAL A 205 16.89 -21.22 23.94
CA VAL A 205 16.74 -20.70 25.30
C VAL A 205 18.12 -20.70 25.98
N CYS A 206 18.44 -19.61 26.67
CA CYS A 206 19.59 -19.55 27.52
C CYS A 206 19.31 -20.39 28.80
N PRO A 207 20.12 -21.46 29.08
CA PRO A 207 19.85 -22.34 30.23
C PRO A 207 20.09 -21.66 31.56
N LYS A 208 20.73 -20.49 31.60
CA LYS A 208 21.08 -19.79 32.85
C LYS A 208 20.07 -18.66 33.18
N CYS A 209 19.64 -17.84 32.21
CA CYS A 209 18.75 -16.70 32.44
C CYS A 209 17.38 -16.86 31.79
N GLY A 210 17.12 -17.90 31.02
CA GLY A 210 15.84 -18.13 30.36
C GLY A 210 15.57 -17.19 29.17
N CYS A 211 16.54 -16.35 28.74
CA CYS A 211 16.38 -15.51 27.57
C CYS A 211 16.08 -16.37 26.34
N ILE A 212 15.07 -15.93 25.55
CA ILE A 212 14.59 -16.68 24.38
C ILE A 212 14.95 -15.92 23.12
N ILE A 213 15.49 -16.63 22.13
CA ILE A 213 15.67 -16.13 20.77
C ILE A 213 15.03 -17.11 19.77
N ARG A 214 14.67 -16.61 18.61
CA ARG A 214 14.11 -17.41 17.52
C ARG A 214 14.92 -17.18 16.26
N ALA A 215 15.28 -18.27 15.56
CA ALA A 215 16.04 -18.20 14.32
C ALA A 215 15.43 -19.09 13.23
N THR A 216 15.48 -18.63 11.98
CA THR A 216 15.03 -19.38 10.80
C THR A 216 16.05 -20.44 10.37
N LYS A 217 17.33 -20.23 10.72
CA LYS A 217 18.44 -21.15 10.46
C LYS A 217 18.93 -21.78 11.75
N GLU A 218 19.69 -22.85 11.66
CA GLU A 218 20.43 -23.42 12.80
C GLU A 218 21.61 -22.51 13.12
N VAL A 219 21.69 -22.07 14.36
CA VAL A 219 22.65 -21.04 14.77
C VAL A 219 23.31 -21.42 16.10
N ASN A 220 24.59 -21.10 16.23
CA ASN A 220 25.37 -21.29 17.45
C ASN A 220 25.50 -19.91 18.13
N ILE A 221 24.79 -19.71 19.23
CA ILE A 221 24.69 -18.40 19.89
C ILE A 221 25.10 -18.53 21.34
N ILE A 222 25.82 -17.54 21.83
CA ILE A 222 26.23 -17.41 23.22
C ILE A 222 25.48 -16.27 23.86
N CYS A 223 24.88 -16.48 25.04
CA CYS A 223 24.24 -15.45 25.81
C CYS A 223 25.30 -14.41 26.26
N GLY A 224 25.10 -13.16 25.84
CA GLY A 224 26.01 -12.05 26.12
C GLY A 224 26.20 -11.80 27.63
N ASP A 225 25.16 -12.02 28.41
CA ASP A 225 25.15 -11.79 29.86
C ASP A 225 25.68 -12.98 30.63
N CYS A 226 25.25 -14.18 30.25
CA CYS A 226 25.56 -15.42 31.00
C CYS A 226 26.81 -16.14 30.53
N LYS A 227 27.34 -15.80 29.34
CA LYS A 227 28.50 -16.43 28.68
C LYS A 227 28.34 -17.95 28.47
N VAL A 228 27.11 -18.43 28.30
CA VAL A 228 26.78 -19.84 28.01
C VAL A 228 26.05 -19.96 26.66
N ALA A 229 26.21 -21.10 25.99
CA ALA A 229 25.52 -21.35 24.73
C ALA A 229 24.01 -21.49 24.93
N PHE A 230 23.23 -20.98 23.98
CA PHE A 230 21.80 -21.23 23.91
C PHE A 230 21.52 -22.69 23.55
N VAL A 231 20.48 -23.26 24.13
CA VAL A 231 19.99 -24.61 23.84
C VAL A 231 18.75 -24.52 22.96
N LYS A 232 18.71 -25.34 21.92
CA LYS A 232 17.54 -25.43 21.02
C LYS A 232 16.42 -26.23 21.71
N GLU A 233 15.22 -25.71 21.73
CA GLU A 233 13.97 -26.36 22.12
C GLU A 233 13.10 -26.74 20.93
#